data_0b462427a620bb96fae77f946b8df32c
#
_entry.id   0b462427a620bb96fae77f946b8df32c
#
_cell.length_a   1.000
_cell.length_b   1.000
_cell.length_c   1.000
_cell.angle_alpha   90.00
_cell.angle_beta   90.00
_cell.angle_gamma   90.00
#
_symmetry.space_group_name_H-M   'P 1'
#
loop_
_entity.id
_entity.type
_entity.pdbx_description
1 polymer ?
#
loop_
_entity_poly.entity_id
_entity_poly.type
_entity_poly.pdbx_seq_one_letter_code
_entity_poly.pdbx_strand_id
1 'polypeptide(L)'
;MREELVSWRGKFEVLTLGQPLLAGTEDIKQLAAVMAELYPAKENRTTVLFGHGTEHFANATYPALQMAFHLMGREDLLVGTVEGWPAFEDVAAQLAASDRKKVHLVPAMLVAGDHAMNDMAGEDEDSWKSRLESLGYEVSCTMQGMGML
;
A
#
# COMPACT_ATOMS: atom_id res chain seq x y z
N MET A 1 1.80 6.56 23.25
CA MET A 1 1.40 7.90 22.75
C MET A 1 0.38 8.61 23.65
N ARG A 2 -0.84 8.05 23.93
CA ARG A 2 -1.78 8.73 24.86
C ARG A 2 -1.21 8.93 26.25
N GLU A 3 -0.53 7.95 26.81
CA GLU A 3 0.09 8.00 28.15
C GLU A 3 1.21 9.06 28.23
N GLU A 4 2.01 9.19 27.19
CA GLU A 4 3.05 10.22 27.10
C GLU A 4 2.46 11.63 27.08
N LEU A 5 1.35 11.83 26.39
CA LEU A 5 0.67 13.12 26.32
C LEU A 5 0.12 13.57 27.69
N VAL A 6 -0.19 12.63 28.59
CA VAL A 6 -0.66 12.97 29.95
C VAL A 6 0.39 13.79 30.71
N SER A 7 1.68 13.49 30.53
CA SER A 7 2.79 14.21 31.17
C SER A 7 2.95 15.66 30.68
N TRP A 8 2.35 15.98 29.52
CA TRP A 8 2.40 17.31 28.89
C TRP A 8 1.15 18.16 29.18
N ARG A 9 0.11 17.55 29.78
CA ARG A 9 -1.09 18.30 30.17
C ARG A 9 -0.71 19.43 31.15
N GLY A 10 -1.21 20.62 30.86
CA GLY A 10 -0.92 21.84 31.64
C GLY A 10 0.36 22.56 31.26
N LYS A 11 1.19 22.02 30.34
CA LYS A 11 2.35 22.73 29.76
C LYS A 11 1.98 23.53 28.50
N PHE A 12 0.80 23.26 27.95
CA PHE A 12 0.27 23.95 26.76
C PHE A 12 -1.17 24.41 27.06
N GLU A 13 -1.56 25.51 26.47
CA GLU A 13 -2.94 26.05 26.54
C GLU A 13 -3.94 25.09 25.89
N VAL A 14 -3.54 24.49 24.76
CA VAL A 14 -4.31 23.48 24.06
C VAL A 14 -3.37 22.33 23.68
N LEU A 15 -3.75 21.10 24.05
CA LEU A 15 -3.05 19.88 23.67
C LEU A 15 -4.07 18.89 23.09
N THR A 16 -3.99 18.60 21.81
CA THR A 16 -4.88 17.67 21.11
C THR A 16 -4.08 16.56 20.46
N LEU A 17 -4.70 15.38 20.35
CA LEU A 17 -4.18 14.24 19.61
C LEU A 17 -5.07 13.99 18.39
N GLY A 18 -4.50 14.13 17.21
CA GLY A 18 -5.17 13.76 15.97
C GLY A 18 -5.39 12.24 15.87
N GLN A 19 -6.36 11.85 15.07
CA GLN A 19 -6.54 10.44 14.72
C GLN A 19 -5.51 10.01 13.67
N PRO A 20 -5.14 8.72 13.61
CA PRO A 20 -4.40 8.17 12.48
C PRO A 20 -5.13 8.39 11.16
N LEU A 21 -4.40 8.44 10.06
CA LEU A 21 -4.97 8.70 8.72
C LEU A 21 -6.05 7.69 8.31
N LEU A 22 -5.88 6.42 8.68
CA LEU A 22 -6.83 5.33 8.38
C LEU A 22 -7.41 4.79 9.70
N ALA A 23 -8.14 5.63 10.42
CA ALA A 23 -8.70 5.28 11.71
C ALA A 23 -10.05 4.55 11.63
N GLY A 24 -10.74 4.64 10.50
CA GLY A 24 -12.07 4.09 10.34
C GLY A 24 -12.39 3.60 8.92
N THR A 25 -13.53 2.93 8.79
CA THR A 25 -13.97 2.36 7.51
C THR A 25 -14.18 3.42 6.43
N GLU A 26 -14.68 4.59 6.79
CA GLU A 26 -14.91 5.68 5.83
C GLU A 26 -13.59 6.23 5.28
N ASP A 27 -12.54 6.33 6.12
CA ASP A 27 -11.20 6.73 5.68
C ASP A 27 -10.64 5.74 4.64
N ILE A 28 -10.84 4.43 4.87
CA ILE A 28 -10.41 3.37 3.95
C ILE A 28 -11.16 3.48 2.62
N LYS A 29 -12.46 3.70 2.65
CA LYS A 29 -13.27 3.88 1.42
C LYS A 29 -12.86 5.13 0.65
N GLN A 30 -12.60 6.24 1.35
CA GLN A 30 -12.13 7.48 0.74
C GLN A 30 -10.76 7.27 0.09
N LEU A 31 -9.82 6.62 0.78
CA LEU A 31 -8.52 6.28 0.21
C LEU A 31 -8.69 5.39 -1.02
N ALA A 32 -9.54 4.37 -0.96
CA ALA A 32 -9.80 3.49 -2.10
C ALA A 32 -10.32 4.28 -3.31
N ALA A 33 -11.24 5.22 -3.10
CA ALA A 33 -11.78 6.07 -4.17
C ALA A 33 -10.68 6.95 -4.79
N VAL A 34 -9.87 7.60 -3.97
CA VAL A 34 -8.75 8.44 -4.41
C VAL A 34 -7.73 7.61 -5.21
N MET A 35 -7.35 6.43 -4.72
CA MET A 35 -6.40 5.56 -5.42
C MET A 35 -6.97 5.02 -6.73
N ALA A 36 -8.26 4.72 -6.77
CA ALA A 36 -8.93 4.29 -7.99
C ALA A 36 -8.99 5.39 -9.06
N GLU A 37 -9.06 6.65 -8.66
CA GLU A 37 -9.01 7.81 -9.55
C GLU A 37 -7.58 8.09 -10.04
N LEU A 38 -6.58 8.06 -9.15
CA LEU A 38 -5.18 8.27 -9.47
C LEU A 38 -4.61 7.18 -10.38
N TYR A 39 -5.09 5.95 -10.21
CA TYR A 39 -4.65 4.78 -10.97
C TYR A 39 -5.83 4.18 -11.75
N PRO A 40 -6.26 4.83 -12.84
CA PRO A 40 -7.36 4.31 -13.66
C PRO A 40 -6.99 2.96 -14.27
N ALA A 41 -7.99 2.11 -14.45
CA ALA A 41 -7.82 0.80 -15.06
C ALA A 41 -7.19 0.94 -16.45
N LYS A 42 -6.19 0.11 -16.72
CA LYS A 42 -5.54 0.02 -18.03
C LYS A 42 -5.58 -1.42 -18.53
N GLU A 43 -5.72 -1.56 -19.82
CA GLU A 43 -5.72 -2.85 -20.47
C GLU A 43 -4.46 -3.65 -20.12
N ASN A 44 -4.62 -4.92 -19.79
CA ASN A 44 -3.56 -5.88 -19.48
C ASN A 44 -2.64 -5.47 -18.31
N ARG A 45 -3.07 -4.56 -17.42
CA ARG A 45 -2.25 -4.06 -16.29
C ARG A 45 -2.96 -4.24 -14.95
N THR A 46 -2.21 -4.70 -13.96
CA THR A 46 -2.55 -4.63 -12.54
C THR A 46 -1.68 -3.58 -11.87
N THR A 47 -2.26 -2.72 -11.05
CA THR A 47 -1.51 -1.81 -10.17
C THR A 47 -1.49 -2.39 -8.78
N VAL A 48 -0.31 -2.53 -8.20
CA VAL A 48 -0.09 -3.06 -6.86
C VAL A 48 0.34 -1.92 -5.95
N LEU A 49 -0.48 -1.63 -4.95
CA LEU A 49 -0.17 -0.70 -3.87
C LEU A 49 0.75 -1.40 -2.89
N PHE A 50 1.99 -0.96 -2.85
CA PHE A 50 3.08 -1.52 -2.06
C PHE A 50 3.18 -0.80 -0.72
N GLY A 51 2.74 -1.44 0.36
CA GLY A 51 2.78 -0.93 1.73
C GLY A 51 3.96 -1.49 2.52
N HIS A 52 4.33 -0.83 3.60
CA HIS A 52 5.36 -1.36 4.51
C HIS A 52 4.85 -2.61 5.24
N GLY A 53 3.64 -2.57 5.74
CA GLY A 53 3.11 -3.62 6.61
C GLY A 53 3.55 -3.44 8.06
N THR A 54 3.06 -4.29 8.93
CA THR A 54 3.41 -4.32 10.35
C THR A 54 2.86 -5.58 11.02
N GLU A 55 3.53 -6.07 12.06
CA GLU A 55 3.00 -7.13 12.94
C GLU A 55 1.85 -6.65 13.85
N HIS A 56 1.65 -5.33 13.97
CA HIS A 56 0.58 -4.76 14.76
C HIS A 56 -0.78 -5.02 14.12
N PHE A 57 -1.86 -5.11 14.91
CA PHE A 57 -3.22 -5.33 14.40
C PHE A 57 -3.68 -4.27 13.37
N ALA A 58 -3.08 -3.08 13.37
CA ALA A 58 -3.33 -2.05 12.35
C ALA A 58 -3.02 -2.53 10.93
N ASN A 59 -2.27 -3.63 10.76
CA ASN A 59 -2.04 -4.27 9.48
C ASN A 59 -3.35 -4.63 8.77
N ALA A 60 -4.44 -4.84 9.50
CA ALA A 60 -5.76 -5.12 8.95
C ALA A 60 -6.30 -4.01 8.00
N THR A 61 -5.72 -2.82 8.02
CA THR A 61 -6.07 -1.75 7.07
C THR A 61 -5.71 -2.11 5.63
N TYR A 62 -4.65 -2.87 5.39
CA TYR A 62 -4.24 -3.30 4.04
C TYR A 62 -5.25 -4.24 3.39
N PRO A 63 -5.64 -5.38 4.01
CA PRO A 63 -6.69 -6.22 3.45
C PRO A 63 -8.06 -5.55 3.41
N ALA A 64 -8.34 -4.62 4.32
CA ALA A 64 -9.57 -3.83 4.27
C ALA A 64 -9.58 -2.89 3.04
N LEU A 65 -8.45 -2.28 2.69
CA LEU A 65 -8.30 -1.50 1.46
C LEU A 65 -8.44 -2.38 0.21
N GLN A 66 -7.84 -3.59 0.21
CA GLN A 66 -8.04 -4.57 -0.87
C GLN A 66 -9.52 -4.92 -1.04
N MET A 67 -10.23 -5.16 0.05
CA MET A 67 -11.68 -5.44 0.01
C MET A 67 -12.46 -4.24 -0.54
N ALA A 68 -12.07 -2.99 -0.20
CA ALA A 68 -12.72 -1.80 -0.74
C ALA A 68 -12.57 -1.73 -2.27
N PHE A 69 -11.40 -2.03 -2.84
CA PHE A 69 -11.19 -2.12 -4.28
C PHE A 69 -12.06 -3.21 -4.92
N HIS A 70 -12.11 -4.39 -4.32
CA HIS A 70 -12.95 -5.48 -4.79
C HIS A 70 -14.44 -5.07 -4.86
N LEU A 71 -14.97 -4.45 -3.79
CA LEU A 71 -16.35 -3.97 -3.74
C LEU A 71 -16.64 -2.84 -4.75
N MET A 72 -15.62 -2.13 -5.22
CA MET A 72 -15.72 -1.14 -6.28
C MET A 72 -15.59 -1.74 -7.70
N GLY A 73 -15.41 -3.07 -7.82
CA GLY A 73 -15.16 -3.75 -9.08
C GLY A 73 -13.76 -3.47 -9.68
N ARG A 74 -12.80 -3.03 -8.86
CA ARG A 74 -11.43 -2.70 -9.25
C ARG A 74 -10.48 -3.89 -8.97
N GLU A 75 -10.73 -4.99 -9.69
CA GLU A 75 -9.90 -6.20 -9.65
C GLU A 75 -8.48 -6.00 -10.25
N ASP A 76 -8.23 -4.83 -10.81
CA ASP A 76 -6.94 -4.39 -11.33
C ASP A 76 -6.09 -3.66 -10.27
N LEU A 77 -6.63 -3.43 -9.06
CA LEU A 77 -5.93 -2.83 -7.95
C LEU A 77 -5.70 -3.87 -6.85
N LEU A 78 -4.44 -4.17 -6.58
CA LEU A 78 -4.03 -5.07 -5.50
C LEU A 78 -3.28 -4.30 -4.42
N VAL A 79 -3.28 -4.86 -3.22
CA VAL A 79 -2.52 -4.34 -2.08
C VAL A 79 -1.56 -5.43 -1.61
N GLY A 80 -0.31 -5.05 -1.38
CA GLY A 80 0.69 -5.94 -0.81
C GLY A 80 1.61 -5.21 0.15
N THR A 81 2.28 -5.95 1.03
CA THR A 81 3.13 -5.40 2.08
C THR A 81 4.46 -6.14 2.17
N VAL A 82 5.52 -5.42 2.60
CA VAL A 82 6.85 -5.99 2.82
C VAL A 82 6.87 -6.85 4.09
N GLU A 83 6.42 -6.27 5.22
CA GLU A 83 6.54 -6.86 6.55
C GLU A 83 5.19 -7.27 7.17
N GLY A 84 4.17 -7.45 6.33
CA GLY A 84 2.82 -7.74 6.83
C GLY A 84 2.04 -8.68 5.92
N TRP A 85 0.74 -8.51 5.94
CA TRP A 85 -0.19 -9.26 5.10
C TRP A 85 -1.18 -8.28 4.43
N PRO A 86 -1.48 -8.45 3.12
CA PRO A 86 -1.01 -9.48 2.18
C PRO A 86 0.48 -9.38 1.86
N ALA A 87 1.17 -10.51 1.81
CA ALA A 87 2.58 -10.61 1.44
C ALA A 87 2.77 -10.76 -0.09
N PHE A 88 4.02 -10.85 -0.52
CA PHE A 88 4.35 -11.04 -1.94
C PHE A 88 3.63 -12.25 -2.55
N GLU A 89 3.63 -13.38 -1.84
CA GLU A 89 3.04 -14.64 -2.29
C GLU A 89 1.54 -14.53 -2.54
N ASP A 90 0.84 -13.78 -1.68
CA ASP A 90 -0.60 -13.53 -1.82
C ASP A 90 -0.90 -12.68 -3.07
N VAL A 91 -0.06 -11.67 -3.33
CA VAL A 91 -0.17 -10.82 -4.53
C VAL A 91 0.18 -11.62 -5.79
N ALA A 92 1.25 -12.42 -5.75
CA ALA A 92 1.65 -13.26 -6.87
C ALA A 92 0.56 -14.29 -7.24
N ALA A 93 -0.11 -14.88 -6.22
CA ALA A 93 -1.23 -15.79 -6.45
C ALA A 93 -2.43 -15.09 -7.12
N GLN A 94 -2.76 -13.87 -6.70
CA GLN A 94 -3.82 -13.07 -7.32
C GLN A 94 -3.48 -12.66 -8.75
N LEU A 95 -2.22 -12.28 -9.01
CA LEU A 95 -1.74 -11.97 -10.35
C LEU A 95 -1.82 -13.19 -11.28
N ALA A 96 -1.42 -14.37 -10.79
CA ALA A 96 -1.49 -15.62 -11.54
C ALA A 96 -2.93 -16.05 -11.90
N ALA A 97 -3.90 -15.67 -11.07
CA ALA A 97 -5.33 -15.93 -11.33
C ALA A 97 -5.93 -14.96 -12.37
N SER A 98 -5.17 -13.93 -12.79
CA SER A 98 -5.59 -12.97 -13.81
C SER A 98 -4.84 -13.19 -15.13
N ASP A 99 -5.44 -12.77 -16.24
CA ASP A 99 -4.79 -12.83 -17.57
C ASP A 99 -3.84 -11.63 -17.81
N ARG A 100 -3.74 -10.70 -16.86
CA ARG A 100 -2.91 -9.49 -17.00
C ARG A 100 -1.43 -9.82 -16.90
N LYS A 101 -0.62 -9.22 -17.78
CA LYS A 101 0.82 -9.48 -17.86
C LYS A 101 1.69 -8.28 -17.44
N LYS A 102 1.07 -7.13 -17.22
CA LYS A 102 1.76 -5.91 -16.80
C LYS A 102 1.45 -5.61 -15.34
N VAL A 103 2.48 -5.29 -14.57
CA VAL A 103 2.35 -4.90 -13.16
C VAL A 103 2.94 -3.51 -12.98
N HIS A 104 2.21 -2.66 -12.28
CA HIS A 104 2.67 -1.34 -11.89
C HIS A 104 2.74 -1.26 -10.36
N LEU A 105 3.94 -1.18 -9.81
CA LEU A 105 4.17 -1.05 -8.37
C LEU A 105 4.11 0.42 -7.95
N VAL A 106 3.36 0.70 -6.91
CA VAL A 106 3.13 2.05 -6.39
C VAL A 106 3.30 2.05 -4.88
N PRO A 107 4.20 2.87 -4.31
CA PRO A 107 4.34 2.92 -2.85
C PRO A 107 3.09 3.50 -2.19
N ALA A 108 2.44 2.71 -1.35
CA ALA A 108 1.32 3.11 -0.51
C ALA A 108 1.82 3.63 0.85
N MET A 109 2.73 4.58 0.81
CA MET A 109 3.41 5.20 1.94
C MET A 109 3.45 6.70 1.75
N LEU A 110 3.25 7.47 2.84
CA LEU A 110 3.37 8.94 2.77
C LEU A 110 4.77 9.37 2.33
N VAL A 111 5.78 8.72 2.91
CA VAL A 111 7.19 8.87 2.52
C VAL A 111 7.71 7.48 2.19
N ALA A 112 8.15 7.30 0.96
CA ALA A 112 8.86 6.10 0.55
C ALA A 112 10.35 6.33 0.81
N GLY A 113 10.87 5.78 1.91
CA GLY A 113 12.29 5.82 2.25
C GLY A 113 13.11 4.87 1.37
N ASP A 114 14.44 5.03 1.41
CA ASP A 114 15.36 4.26 0.55
C ASP A 114 15.21 2.74 0.73
N HIS A 115 14.99 2.24 1.95
CA HIS A 115 14.77 0.81 2.20
C HIS A 115 13.51 0.31 1.49
N ALA A 116 12.38 0.98 1.69
CA ALA A 116 11.13 0.59 1.06
C ALA A 116 11.18 0.66 -0.47
N MET A 117 11.93 1.63 -1.01
CA MET A 117 12.13 1.74 -2.46
C MET A 117 13.02 0.63 -3.00
N ASN A 118 14.05 0.21 -2.25
CA ASN A 118 14.89 -0.93 -2.61
C ASN A 118 14.10 -2.25 -2.56
N ASP A 119 13.31 -2.48 -1.52
CA ASP A 119 12.44 -3.67 -1.40
C ASP A 119 11.41 -3.74 -2.53
N MET A 120 10.90 -2.59 -3.00
CA MET A 120 9.95 -2.53 -4.09
C MET A 120 10.60 -2.67 -5.46
N ALA A 121 11.65 -1.88 -5.73
CA ALA A 121 12.15 -1.61 -7.07
C ALA A 121 13.69 -1.66 -7.20
N GLY A 122 14.40 -2.13 -6.16
CA GLY A 122 15.84 -2.34 -6.19
C GLY A 122 16.28 -3.36 -7.23
N GLU A 123 17.59 -3.39 -7.49
CA GLU A 123 18.21 -4.33 -8.44
C GLU A 123 18.44 -5.73 -7.83
N ASP A 124 18.27 -5.86 -6.51
CA ASP A 124 18.46 -7.12 -5.79
C ASP A 124 17.39 -8.14 -6.21
N GLU A 125 17.77 -9.42 -6.22
CA GLU A 125 16.87 -10.52 -6.60
C GLU A 125 15.63 -10.62 -5.70
N ASP A 126 15.73 -10.13 -4.46
CA ASP A 126 14.66 -10.14 -3.46
C ASP A 126 13.66 -8.99 -3.63
N SER A 127 13.96 -7.98 -4.46
CA SER A 127 13.01 -6.90 -4.70
C SER A 127 11.74 -7.41 -5.36
N TRP A 128 10.61 -6.80 -5.04
CA TRP A 128 9.31 -7.18 -5.65
C TRP A 128 9.34 -7.07 -7.16
N LYS A 129 10.01 -6.05 -7.70
CA LYS A 129 10.20 -5.89 -9.15
C LYS A 129 10.91 -7.10 -9.74
N SER A 130 12.11 -7.44 -9.24
CA SER A 130 12.92 -8.55 -9.75
C SER A 130 12.19 -9.90 -9.65
N ARG A 131 11.52 -10.14 -8.52
CA ARG A 131 10.72 -11.34 -8.29
C ARG A 131 9.55 -11.45 -9.29
N LEU A 132 8.81 -10.36 -9.54
CA LEU A 132 7.70 -10.35 -10.50
C LEU A 132 8.19 -10.50 -11.95
N GLU A 133 9.32 -9.86 -12.31
CA GLU A 133 9.95 -10.04 -13.61
C GLU A 133 10.39 -11.49 -13.84
N SER A 134 10.92 -12.16 -12.80
CA SER A 134 11.27 -13.59 -12.86
C SER A 134 10.06 -14.50 -13.08
N LEU A 135 8.86 -14.07 -12.65
CA LEU A 135 7.58 -14.74 -12.90
C LEU A 135 7.00 -14.43 -14.29
N GLY A 136 7.68 -13.60 -15.08
CA GLY A 136 7.30 -13.28 -16.46
C GLY A 136 6.38 -12.08 -16.64
N TYR A 137 6.25 -11.21 -15.62
CA TYR A 137 5.51 -9.95 -15.72
C TYR A 137 6.39 -8.83 -16.27
N GLU A 138 5.78 -7.92 -17.03
CA GLU A 138 6.38 -6.63 -17.40
C GLU A 138 6.11 -5.64 -16.22
N VAL A 139 7.17 -5.25 -15.51
CA VAL A 139 7.03 -4.45 -14.29
C VAL A 139 7.45 -3.00 -14.52
N SER A 140 6.66 -2.08 -14.00
CA SER A 140 6.96 -0.65 -13.91
C SER A 140 6.70 -0.16 -12.50
N CYS A 141 7.41 0.90 -12.08
CA CYS A 141 7.32 1.42 -10.71
C CYS A 141 7.11 2.93 -10.69
N THR A 142 6.29 3.41 -9.77
CA THR A 142 6.30 4.80 -9.32
C THR A 142 7.31 4.92 -8.19
N MET A 143 8.22 5.92 -8.28
CA MET A 143 9.30 6.12 -7.32
C MET A 143 9.03 7.26 -6.31
N GLN A 144 7.78 7.67 -6.17
CA GLN A 144 7.39 8.78 -5.28
C GLN A 144 6.36 8.30 -4.27
N GLY A 145 6.55 8.64 -3.00
CA GLY A 145 5.56 8.40 -1.95
C GLY A 145 4.30 9.24 -2.16
N MET A 146 3.19 8.80 -1.58
CA MET A 146 1.87 9.47 -1.72
C MET A 146 1.85 10.91 -1.22
N GLY A 147 2.73 11.30 -0.30
CA GLY A 147 2.84 12.68 0.19
C GLY A 147 3.41 13.67 -0.83
N MET A 148 3.83 13.20 -2.00
CA MET A 148 4.38 14.01 -3.10
C MET A 148 3.45 14.02 -4.34
N LEU A 149 2.30 13.38 -4.25
CA LEU A 149 1.24 13.37 -5.28
C LEU A 149 0.26 14.58 -5.08
#